data_a372c3097033e1c2a88499b3d8da1b57
#
_entry.id   a372c3097033e1c2a88499b3d8da1b57
#
_cell.length_a   1.000
_cell.length_b   1.000
_cell.length_c   1.000
_cell.angle_alpha   90.00
_cell.angle_beta   90.00
_cell.angle_gamma   90.00
#
_symmetry.space_group_name_H-M   'P 1'
#
loop_
_entity.id
_entity.type
_entity.pdbx_description
1 polymer ?
#
loop_
_entity_poly.entity_id
_entity_poly.type
_entity_poly.pdbx_seq_one_letter_code
_entity_poly.pdbx_strand_id
1 'polypeptide(L)'
;MRLAEQEIEIVEAHFKRGLLSREEKTAKAIEIWQRVKSEIEKFVQKALPKGGSVFSIIDSGSRGSWAQSVQMAGMKGLVINPAGRIIELPVKSSYKEGFDVLEYFIATHGARKGTADTALRTSTAGYLTRRLIDVSHDVIIAEEDCKEDKGLLVFKKDAQDLGQNIALKLAGRVASQDIKGFLRKGQGIDWETAAKIGDDETIQSLRVRSPLTCKTKRGLCQKCYGWDMGTNALVSLGSAVGIIAAQSIGEPGTQLTMRTFHAGGVAGEGDI
;
A
#
# COMPACT_ATOMS: atom_id res chain seq x y z
N MET A 1 25.45 17.69 7.08
CA MET A 1 26.25 16.81 7.95
C MET A 1 27.04 17.60 9.01
N ARG A 2 28.10 18.36 8.66
CA ARG A 2 28.92 19.10 9.67
C ARG A 2 28.13 20.03 10.60
N LEU A 3 27.13 20.75 10.11
CA LEU A 3 26.27 21.60 10.94
C LEU A 3 25.47 20.78 11.95
N ALA A 4 24.94 19.64 11.55
CA ALA A 4 24.23 18.76 12.46
C ALA A 4 25.13 18.16 13.55
N GLU A 5 26.37 17.87 13.22
CA GLU A 5 27.37 17.41 14.20
C GLU A 5 27.62 18.47 15.26
N GLN A 6 27.75 19.74 14.87
CA GLN A 6 27.88 20.86 15.81
C GLN A 6 26.66 21.03 16.70
N GLU A 7 25.44 20.89 16.14
CA GLU A 7 24.21 20.93 16.92
C GLU A 7 24.14 19.78 17.94
N ILE A 8 24.57 18.58 17.55
CA ILE A 8 24.64 17.42 18.45
C ILE A 8 25.66 17.63 19.58
N GLU A 9 26.82 18.21 19.29
CA GLU A 9 27.82 18.56 20.31
C GLU A 9 27.26 19.54 21.36
N ILE A 10 26.44 20.50 20.93
CA ILE A 10 25.75 21.43 21.84
C ILE A 10 24.74 20.67 22.73
N VAL A 11 23.95 19.76 22.13
CA VAL A 11 22.99 18.93 22.88
C VAL A 11 23.71 18.05 23.90
N GLU A 12 24.84 17.46 23.53
CA GLU A 12 25.66 16.67 24.45
C GLU A 12 26.28 17.52 25.56
N ALA A 13 26.73 18.75 25.26
CA ALA A 13 27.22 19.66 26.27
C ALA A 13 26.13 20.06 27.28
N HIS A 14 24.91 20.30 26.82
CA HIS A 14 23.75 20.54 27.69
C HIS A 14 23.42 19.34 28.55
N PHE A 15 23.46 18.16 28.03
CA PHE A 15 23.25 16.92 28.79
C PHE A 15 24.33 16.71 29.85
N LYS A 16 25.63 16.93 29.54
CA LYS A 16 26.73 16.83 30.50
C LYS A 16 26.65 17.87 31.63
N ARG A 17 26.01 19.02 31.37
CA ARG A 17 25.71 20.05 32.36
C ARG A 17 24.46 19.78 33.21
N GLY A 18 23.75 18.67 32.94
CA GLY A 18 22.51 18.31 33.66
C GLY A 18 21.29 19.14 33.26
N LEU A 19 21.33 19.88 32.14
CA LEU A 19 20.22 20.70 31.64
C LEU A 19 19.18 19.90 30.86
N LEU A 20 19.49 18.68 30.43
CA LEU A 20 18.63 17.79 29.67
C LEU A 20 18.56 16.41 30.32
N SER A 21 17.38 15.80 30.33
CA SER A 21 17.21 14.39 30.64
C SER A 21 17.77 13.51 29.53
N ARG A 22 17.94 12.22 29.80
CA ARG A 22 18.39 11.26 28.77
C ARG A 22 17.39 11.15 27.63
N GLU A 23 16.10 11.17 27.93
CA GLU A 23 15.02 11.08 26.95
C GLU A 23 14.97 12.32 26.06
N GLU A 24 15.10 13.51 26.64
CA GLU A 24 15.15 14.78 25.89
C GLU A 24 16.37 14.87 24.99
N LYS A 25 17.55 14.41 25.45
CA LYS A 25 18.74 14.29 24.62
C LYS A 25 18.48 13.42 23.40
N THR A 26 17.91 12.21 23.63
CA THR A 26 17.60 11.27 22.55
C THR A 26 16.61 11.85 21.57
N ALA A 27 15.52 12.46 22.03
CA ALA A 27 14.51 13.09 21.19
C ALA A 27 15.10 14.20 20.30
N LYS A 28 15.91 15.09 20.87
CA LYS A 28 16.59 16.16 20.11
C LYS A 28 17.57 15.61 19.08
N ALA A 29 18.33 14.57 19.44
CA ALA A 29 19.26 13.95 18.52
C ALA A 29 18.53 13.32 17.31
N ILE A 30 17.41 12.64 17.56
CA ILE A 30 16.55 12.06 16.53
C ILE A 30 16.01 13.15 15.60
N GLU A 31 15.47 14.24 16.17
CA GLU A 31 14.92 15.37 15.40
C GLU A 31 15.96 15.99 14.46
N ILE A 32 17.18 16.24 14.95
CA ILE A 32 18.27 16.79 14.16
C ILE A 32 18.60 15.87 12.98
N TRP A 33 18.78 14.59 13.24
CA TRP A 33 19.17 13.65 12.18
C TRP A 33 18.05 13.38 11.16
N GLN A 34 16.79 13.45 11.57
CA GLN A 34 15.66 13.36 10.63
C GLN A 34 15.58 14.58 9.72
N ARG A 35 15.74 15.78 10.26
CA ARG A 35 15.81 17.00 9.46
C ARG A 35 16.90 16.89 8.39
N VAL A 36 18.09 16.45 8.77
CA VAL A 36 19.21 16.25 7.84
C VAL A 36 18.87 15.21 6.77
N LYS A 37 18.27 14.09 7.16
CA LYS A 37 17.83 13.05 6.20
C LYS A 37 16.84 13.61 5.18
N SER A 38 15.85 14.39 5.62
CA SER A 38 14.87 15.02 4.74
C SER A 38 15.49 16.04 3.77
N GLU A 39 16.49 16.78 4.23
CA GLU A 39 17.26 17.69 3.36
C GLU A 39 18.07 16.93 2.30
N ILE A 40 18.74 15.85 2.71
CA ILE A 40 19.48 14.97 1.79
C ILE A 40 18.54 14.36 0.76
N GLU A 41 17.33 13.95 1.15
CA GLU A 41 16.33 13.40 0.24
C GLU A 41 15.97 14.39 -0.87
N LYS A 42 15.67 15.63 -0.51
CA LYS A 42 15.39 16.71 -1.47
C LYS A 42 16.56 16.97 -2.40
N PHE A 43 17.78 16.86 -1.88
CA PHE A 43 18.99 17.04 -2.67
C PHE A 43 19.22 15.89 -3.65
N VAL A 44 19.09 14.65 -3.21
CA VAL A 44 19.24 13.43 -4.04
C VAL A 44 18.23 13.43 -5.19
N GLN A 45 16.98 13.81 -4.93
CA GLN A 45 15.94 13.92 -5.96
C GLN A 45 16.34 14.92 -7.08
N LYS A 46 16.96 16.03 -6.70
CA LYS A 46 17.42 17.07 -7.66
C LYS A 46 18.71 16.69 -8.37
N ALA A 47 19.59 15.95 -7.71
CA ALA A 47 20.90 15.57 -8.23
C ALA A 47 20.85 14.43 -9.25
N LEU A 48 19.82 13.58 -9.20
CA LEU A 48 19.66 12.50 -10.15
C LEU A 48 19.22 13.03 -11.53
N PRO A 49 19.88 12.57 -12.62
CA PRO A 49 19.52 13.01 -13.97
C PRO A 49 18.12 12.50 -14.33
N LYS A 50 17.23 13.42 -14.73
CA LYS A 50 15.83 13.11 -15.08
C LYS A 50 15.67 12.07 -16.20
N GLY A 51 16.64 11.95 -17.10
CA GLY A 51 16.66 10.91 -18.14
C GLY A 51 17.37 9.61 -17.73
N GLY A 52 17.81 9.49 -16.48
CA GLY A 52 18.51 8.32 -15.98
C GLY A 52 17.54 7.16 -15.67
N SER A 53 18.02 5.92 -15.83
CA SER A 53 17.22 4.71 -15.57
C SER A 53 16.69 4.65 -14.13
N VAL A 54 17.52 5.00 -13.15
CA VAL A 54 17.12 5.00 -11.72
C VAL A 54 16.01 6.01 -11.46
N PHE A 55 16.14 7.24 -11.98
CA PHE A 55 15.10 8.26 -11.86
C PHE A 55 13.78 7.78 -12.48
N SER A 56 13.83 7.27 -13.72
CA SER A 56 12.64 6.80 -14.44
C SER A 56 11.92 5.66 -13.73
N ILE A 57 12.65 4.72 -13.13
CA ILE A 57 12.08 3.58 -12.40
C ILE A 57 11.36 4.05 -11.13
N ILE A 58 11.95 4.99 -10.40
CA ILE A 58 11.38 5.48 -9.13
C ILE A 58 10.22 6.44 -9.40
N ASP A 59 10.38 7.37 -10.33
CA ASP A 59 9.39 8.39 -10.68
C ASP A 59 8.11 7.79 -11.27
N SER A 60 8.23 6.75 -12.08
CA SER A 60 7.09 5.98 -12.60
C SER A 60 6.39 5.12 -11.55
N GLY A 61 6.95 4.98 -10.35
CA GLY A 61 6.42 4.10 -9.30
C GLY A 61 6.51 2.60 -9.63
N SER A 62 7.22 2.20 -10.69
CA SER A 62 7.34 0.80 -11.10
C SER A 62 8.12 -0.03 -10.07
N ARG A 63 9.19 0.53 -9.49
CA ARG A 63 9.97 -0.13 -8.44
C ARG A 63 10.77 0.86 -7.62
N GLY A 64 11.01 0.50 -6.34
CA GLY A 64 11.81 1.31 -5.44
C GLY A 64 11.08 2.52 -4.86
N SER A 65 11.81 3.28 -4.06
CA SER A 65 11.35 4.54 -3.47
C SER A 65 12.51 5.54 -3.35
N TRP A 66 12.20 6.80 -3.19
CA TRP A 66 13.20 7.84 -2.96
C TRP A 66 14.03 7.58 -1.71
N ALA A 67 13.43 7.02 -0.64
CA ALA A 67 14.15 6.64 0.58
C ALA A 67 15.27 5.62 0.32
N GLN A 68 15.07 4.68 -0.60
CA GLN A 68 16.12 3.72 -0.97
C GLN A 68 17.27 4.40 -1.73
N SER A 69 16.97 5.35 -2.62
CA SER A 69 17.99 6.13 -3.33
C SER A 69 18.81 6.98 -2.37
N VAL A 70 18.20 7.54 -1.34
CA VAL A 70 18.88 8.28 -0.28
C VAL A 70 19.83 7.37 0.49
N GLN A 71 19.43 6.16 0.83
CA GLN A 71 20.32 5.21 1.50
C GLN A 71 21.49 4.76 0.62
N MET A 72 21.26 4.66 -0.70
CA MET A 72 22.29 4.23 -1.64
C MET A 72 23.34 5.32 -1.89
N ALA A 73 22.96 6.58 -2.02
CA ALA A 73 23.83 7.67 -2.47
C ALA A 73 24.01 8.82 -1.45
N GLY A 74 23.17 8.90 -0.43
CA GLY A 74 23.18 9.96 0.57
C GLY A 74 23.63 9.49 1.95
N MET A 75 22.70 9.08 2.79
CA MET A 75 22.99 8.47 4.10
C MET A 75 21.96 7.40 4.45
N LYS A 76 22.39 6.39 5.21
CA LYS A 76 21.45 5.36 5.70
C LYS A 76 20.52 5.93 6.78
N GLY A 77 21.03 6.70 7.71
CA GLY A 77 20.26 7.37 8.75
C GLY A 77 20.15 6.58 10.06
N LEU A 78 19.09 6.87 10.83
CA LEU A 78 18.83 6.25 12.12
C LEU A 78 18.34 4.81 11.95
N VAL A 79 18.82 3.92 12.81
CA VAL A 79 18.50 2.49 12.78
C VAL A 79 17.77 2.09 14.05
N ILE A 80 16.83 1.16 13.92
CA ILE A 80 16.05 0.61 15.04
C ILE A 80 16.73 -0.68 15.52
N ASN A 81 16.93 -0.80 16.83
CA ASN A 81 17.46 -2.02 17.44
C ASN A 81 16.38 -3.14 17.50
N PRO A 82 16.75 -4.40 17.77
CA PRO A 82 15.78 -5.49 17.89
C PRO A 82 14.69 -5.28 18.94
N ALA A 83 14.97 -4.47 19.99
CA ALA A 83 13.99 -4.12 21.03
C ALA A 83 13.00 -3.01 20.61
N GLY A 84 13.09 -2.50 19.37
CA GLY A 84 12.19 -1.46 18.86
C GLY A 84 12.60 -0.03 19.20
N ARG A 85 13.76 0.19 19.84
CA ARG A 85 14.24 1.55 20.17
C ARG A 85 15.17 2.07 19.08
N ILE A 86 15.07 3.36 18.79
CA ILE A 86 15.96 4.04 17.83
C ILE A 86 17.34 4.18 18.49
N ILE A 87 18.39 3.86 17.73
CA ILE A 87 19.78 4.06 18.14
C ILE A 87 20.13 5.52 17.88
N GLU A 88 20.60 6.24 18.93
CA GLU A 88 20.91 7.67 18.84
C GLU A 88 22.02 7.99 17.82
N LEU A 89 22.93 7.04 17.60
CA LEU A 89 24.03 7.19 16.67
C LEU A 89 23.57 6.84 15.24
N PRO A 90 23.52 7.79 14.30
CA PRO A 90 23.11 7.51 12.93
C PRO A 90 24.22 6.82 12.14
N VAL A 91 23.85 6.08 11.12
CA VAL A 91 24.76 5.66 10.06
C VAL A 91 24.85 6.78 9.04
N LYS A 92 25.95 7.52 9.05
CA LYS A 92 26.15 8.73 8.23
C LYS A 92 26.51 8.38 6.79
N SER A 93 27.24 7.29 6.59
CA SER A 93 27.69 6.82 5.28
C SER A 93 26.56 6.24 4.46
N SER A 94 26.74 6.27 3.14
CA SER A 94 25.84 5.61 2.17
C SER A 94 26.34 4.21 1.83
N TYR A 95 25.47 3.39 1.23
CA TYR A 95 25.90 2.08 0.72
C TYR A 95 26.95 2.18 -0.38
N LYS A 96 26.94 3.27 -1.16
CA LYS A 96 27.91 3.52 -2.22
C LYS A 96 29.32 3.82 -1.66
N GLU A 97 29.41 4.55 -0.57
CA GLU A 97 30.69 4.90 0.09
C GLU A 97 31.23 3.72 0.89
N GLY A 98 30.33 2.87 1.40
CA GLY A 98 30.64 1.81 2.37
C GLY A 98 30.56 2.33 3.81
N PHE A 99 30.44 1.40 4.76
CA PHE A 99 30.30 1.71 6.17
C PHE A 99 31.61 1.50 6.91
N ASP A 100 31.88 2.37 7.88
CA ASP A 100 32.90 2.13 8.87
C ASP A 100 32.48 0.94 9.79
N VAL A 101 33.45 0.38 10.52
CA VAL A 101 33.22 -0.80 11.37
C VAL A 101 32.07 -0.60 12.35
N LEU A 102 32.03 0.57 13.01
CA LEU A 102 30.95 0.89 13.96
C LEU A 102 29.59 1.07 13.26
N GLU A 103 29.59 1.77 12.14
CA GLU A 103 28.38 1.98 11.33
C GLU A 103 27.82 0.66 10.78
N TYR A 104 28.72 -0.25 10.35
CA TYR A 104 28.32 -1.58 9.91
C TYR A 104 27.67 -2.37 11.06
N PHE A 105 28.29 -2.34 12.24
CA PHE A 105 27.72 -3.02 13.42
C PHE A 105 26.33 -2.49 13.77
N ILE A 106 26.14 -1.18 13.79
CA ILE A 106 24.82 -0.55 14.03
C ILE A 106 23.83 -0.95 12.94
N ALA A 107 24.25 -0.91 11.67
CA ALA A 107 23.41 -1.27 10.54
C ALA A 107 22.92 -2.73 10.59
N THR A 108 23.71 -3.65 11.12
CA THR A 108 23.32 -5.06 11.23
C THR A 108 22.17 -5.31 12.20
N HIS A 109 21.98 -4.47 13.22
CA HIS A 109 20.83 -4.57 14.12
C HIS A 109 19.51 -4.41 13.37
N GLY A 110 19.40 -3.37 12.54
CA GLY A 110 18.22 -3.15 11.72
C GLY A 110 17.99 -4.23 10.67
N ALA A 111 19.04 -4.68 10.01
CA ALA A 111 18.95 -5.76 9.03
C ALA A 111 18.48 -7.08 9.66
N ARG A 112 19.05 -7.47 10.81
CA ARG A 112 18.64 -8.67 11.53
C ARG A 112 17.20 -8.59 12.01
N LYS A 113 16.78 -7.44 12.58
CA LYS A 113 15.38 -7.21 12.96
C LYS A 113 14.45 -7.36 11.75
N GLY A 114 14.75 -6.70 10.63
CA GLY A 114 13.95 -6.77 9.41
C GLY A 114 13.77 -8.20 8.91
N THR A 115 14.84 -9.00 8.88
CA THR A 115 14.80 -10.41 8.47
C THR A 115 13.94 -11.26 9.42
N ALA A 116 14.11 -11.09 10.74
CA ALA A 116 13.34 -11.84 11.73
C ALA A 116 11.86 -11.47 11.68
N ASP A 117 11.53 -10.16 11.60
CA ASP A 117 10.17 -9.67 11.52
C ASP A 117 9.47 -10.18 10.23
N THR A 118 10.15 -10.17 9.09
CA THR A 118 9.61 -10.72 7.84
C THR A 118 9.24 -12.19 8.00
N ALA A 119 10.14 -13.01 8.57
CA ALA A 119 9.90 -14.42 8.79
C ALA A 119 8.67 -14.67 9.69
N LEU A 120 8.53 -13.94 10.80
CA LEU A 120 7.43 -14.09 11.74
C LEU A 120 6.08 -13.62 11.16
N ARG A 121 6.07 -12.48 10.47
CA ARG A 121 4.84 -11.92 9.92
C ARG A 121 4.30 -12.67 8.71
N THR A 122 5.15 -13.34 7.95
CA THR A 122 4.74 -14.22 6.86
C THR A 122 3.80 -15.32 7.37
N SER A 123 4.11 -15.92 8.52
CA SER A 123 3.25 -16.90 9.16
C SER A 123 1.89 -16.31 9.56
N THR A 124 1.88 -15.11 10.14
CA THR A 124 0.62 -14.43 10.53
C THR A 124 -0.26 -14.10 9.33
N ALA A 125 0.32 -13.60 8.23
CA ALA A 125 -0.39 -13.32 6.99
C ALA A 125 -0.94 -14.59 6.34
N GLY A 126 -0.17 -15.68 6.34
CA GLY A 126 -0.63 -16.98 5.86
C GLY A 126 -1.79 -17.54 6.67
N TYR A 127 -1.74 -17.42 7.99
CA TYR A 127 -2.82 -17.84 8.87
C TYR A 127 -4.11 -17.00 8.67
N LEU A 128 -3.98 -15.69 8.45
CA LEU A 128 -5.10 -14.83 8.10
C LEU A 128 -5.77 -15.27 6.80
N THR A 129 -4.98 -15.50 5.75
CA THR A 129 -5.47 -15.96 4.44
C THR A 129 -6.20 -17.30 4.57
N ARG A 130 -5.64 -18.25 5.32
CA ARG A 130 -6.30 -19.53 5.59
C ARG A 130 -7.67 -19.35 6.25
N ARG A 131 -7.75 -18.53 7.31
CA ARG A 131 -9.04 -18.28 7.99
C ARG A 131 -10.06 -17.61 7.08
N LEU A 132 -9.64 -16.69 6.20
CA LEU A 132 -10.52 -16.07 5.22
C LEU A 132 -11.07 -17.11 4.24
N ILE A 133 -10.22 -18.02 3.76
CA ILE A 133 -10.65 -19.12 2.87
C ILE A 133 -11.62 -20.05 3.60
N ASP A 134 -11.31 -20.47 4.83
CA ASP A 134 -12.16 -21.38 5.63
C ASP A 134 -13.58 -20.82 5.86
N VAL A 135 -13.72 -19.48 5.97
CA VAL A 135 -15.02 -18.82 6.14
C VAL A 135 -15.75 -18.61 4.82
N SER A 136 -15.01 -18.40 3.72
CA SER A 136 -15.60 -17.97 2.44
C SER A 136 -15.73 -19.08 1.39
N HIS A 137 -15.18 -20.27 1.63
CA HIS A 137 -15.15 -21.35 0.62
C HIS A 137 -16.54 -21.80 0.18
N ASP A 138 -17.57 -21.67 1.03
CA ASP A 138 -18.95 -21.98 0.71
C ASP A 138 -19.64 -20.98 -0.23
N VAL A 139 -19.01 -19.82 -0.47
CA VAL A 139 -19.55 -18.80 -1.36
C VAL A 139 -19.20 -19.14 -2.79
N ILE A 140 -20.13 -19.80 -3.48
CA ILE A 140 -20.02 -20.19 -4.88
C ILE A 140 -21.10 -19.51 -5.72
N ILE A 141 -20.97 -19.53 -7.03
CA ILE A 141 -22.04 -19.11 -7.95
C ILE A 141 -23.04 -20.25 -8.07
N ALA A 142 -24.20 -20.08 -7.42
CA ALA A 142 -25.22 -21.16 -7.29
C ALA A 142 -26.32 -21.08 -8.34
N GLU A 143 -26.62 -19.89 -8.87
CA GLU A 143 -27.75 -19.69 -9.81
C GLU A 143 -27.43 -18.55 -10.81
N GLU A 144 -28.19 -18.49 -11.91
CA GLU A 144 -27.98 -17.47 -12.95
C GLU A 144 -28.50 -16.10 -12.49
N ASP A 145 -29.69 -16.03 -11.92
CA ASP A 145 -30.32 -14.75 -11.57
C ASP A 145 -31.26 -14.89 -10.36
N CYS A 146 -30.94 -14.24 -9.27
CA CYS A 146 -31.76 -14.14 -8.06
C CYS A 146 -32.92 -13.12 -8.15
N LYS A 147 -33.14 -12.51 -9.31
CA LYS A 147 -34.19 -11.51 -9.59
C LYS A 147 -34.18 -10.31 -8.63
N GLU A 148 -33.00 -9.89 -8.18
CA GLU A 148 -32.84 -8.70 -7.34
C GLU A 148 -33.03 -7.42 -8.17
N ASP A 149 -33.89 -6.51 -7.71
CA ASP A 149 -34.24 -5.29 -8.42
C ASP A 149 -33.66 -4.00 -7.80
N LYS A 150 -33.35 -4.03 -6.50
CA LYS A 150 -32.90 -2.82 -5.79
C LYS A 150 -31.50 -2.37 -6.22
N GLY A 151 -30.58 -3.34 -6.37
CA GLY A 151 -29.20 -3.05 -6.71
C GLY A 151 -28.48 -2.14 -5.70
N LEU A 152 -27.21 -1.88 -5.96
CA LEU A 152 -26.38 -0.91 -5.23
C LEU A 152 -26.31 0.40 -6.02
N LEU A 153 -26.51 1.52 -5.35
CA LEU A 153 -26.31 2.85 -5.94
C LEU A 153 -24.84 3.21 -5.91
N VAL A 154 -24.29 3.54 -7.06
CA VAL A 154 -22.90 3.99 -7.21
C VAL A 154 -22.92 5.47 -7.61
N PHE A 155 -22.24 6.32 -6.85
CA PHE A 155 -22.13 7.74 -7.13
C PHE A 155 -20.84 8.07 -7.86
N LYS A 156 -20.90 8.98 -8.83
CA LYS A 156 -19.74 9.48 -9.55
C LYS A 156 -18.79 10.25 -8.63
N LYS A 157 -19.35 11.01 -7.69
CA LYS A 157 -18.60 11.77 -6.70
C LYS A 157 -17.67 10.90 -5.86
N ASP A 158 -18.14 9.73 -5.37
CA ASP A 158 -17.33 8.80 -4.57
C ASP A 158 -16.12 8.24 -5.31
N ALA A 159 -16.19 8.18 -6.64
CA ALA A 159 -15.04 7.78 -7.46
C ALA A 159 -14.07 8.96 -7.64
N GLN A 160 -14.58 10.15 -7.89
CA GLN A 160 -13.81 11.38 -8.07
C GLN A 160 -13.04 11.76 -6.80
N ASP A 161 -13.67 11.64 -5.63
CA ASP A 161 -13.04 11.89 -4.32
C ASP A 161 -11.82 10.97 -4.07
N LEU A 162 -11.83 9.78 -4.70
CA LEU A 162 -10.70 8.84 -4.68
C LEU A 162 -9.72 9.02 -5.86
N GLY A 163 -9.92 10.06 -6.70
CA GLY A 163 -9.11 10.29 -7.90
C GLY A 163 -9.27 9.19 -8.98
N GLN A 164 -10.38 8.45 -8.96
CA GLN A 164 -10.65 7.35 -9.90
C GLN A 164 -11.80 7.69 -10.85
N ASN A 165 -11.74 7.12 -12.07
CA ASN A 165 -12.89 7.18 -12.97
C ASN A 165 -13.96 6.17 -12.51
N ILE A 166 -15.23 6.58 -12.54
CA ILE A 166 -16.37 5.71 -12.20
C ILE A 166 -16.42 4.44 -13.09
N ALA A 167 -15.88 4.50 -14.30
CA ALA A 167 -15.78 3.36 -15.19
C ALA A 167 -15.14 2.13 -14.54
N LEU A 168 -14.13 2.31 -13.69
CA LEU A 168 -13.47 1.22 -12.95
C LEU A 168 -14.41 0.52 -11.95
N LYS A 169 -15.43 1.23 -11.45
CA LYS A 169 -16.41 0.67 -10.52
C LYS A 169 -17.61 0.02 -11.24
N LEU A 170 -17.79 0.34 -12.52
CA LEU A 170 -18.93 -0.13 -13.31
C LEU A 170 -18.62 -1.30 -14.23
N ALA A 171 -17.42 -1.32 -14.82
CA ALA A 171 -17.01 -2.37 -15.75
C ALA A 171 -17.16 -3.77 -15.12
N GLY A 172 -17.73 -4.69 -15.87
CA GLY A 172 -17.99 -6.05 -15.44
C GLY A 172 -19.22 -6.24 -14.53
N ARG A 173 -19.94 -5.18 -14.16
CA ARG A 173 -21.18 -5.28 -13.40
C ARG A 173 -22.39 -5.35 -14.32
N VAL A 174 -23.53 -5.73 -13.76
CA VAL A 174 -24.82 -5.81 -14.47
C VAL A 174 -25.70 -4.66 -14.04
N ALA A 175 -26.33 -3.96 -14.99
CA ALA A 175 -27.23 -2.86 -14.73
C ALA A 175 -28.50 -3.36 -14.01
N SER A 176 -28.89 -2.68 -12.91
CA SER A 176 -30.13 -2.98 -12.17
C SER A 176 -31.32 -2.19 -12.68
N GLN A 177 -31.08 -1.10 -13.42
CA GLN A 177 -32.08 -0.22 -14.02
C GLN A 177 -31.70 0.11 -15.48
N ASP A 178 -32.68 0.61 -16.24
CA ASP A 178 -32.42 1.12 -17.59
C ASP A 178 -31.60 2.40 -17.52
N ILE A 179 -30.52 2.45 -18.28
CA ILE A 179 -29.66 3.61 -18.40
C ILE A 179 -29.94 4.21 -19.80
N LYS A 180 -30.68 5.31 -19.82
CA LYS A 180 -31.14 5.94 -21.08
C LYS A 180 -29.98 6.19 -22.03
N GLY A 181 -30.09 5.64 -23.25
CA GLY A 181 -29.08 5.80 -24.29
C GLY A 181 -27.91 4.82 -24.26
N PHE A 182 -27.73 4.04 -23.18
CA PHE A 182 -26.58 3.15 -23.02
C PHE A 182 -26.97 1.66 -22.86
N LEU A 183 -27.76 1.32 -21.84
CA LEU A 183 -28.01 -0.06 -21.45
C LEU A 183 -29.43 -0.30 -20.97
N ARG A 184 -29.93 -1.53 -21.19
CA ARG A 184 -31.17 -2.01 -20.58
C ARG A 184 -30.88 -2.74 -19.26
N LYS A 185 -31.88 -2.80 -18.39
CA LYS A 185 -31.84 -3.57 -17.15
C LYS A 185 -31.43 -5.04 -17.43
N GLY A 186 -30.50 -5.52 -16.67
CA GLY A 186 -29.99 -6.90 -16.78
C GLY A 186 -28.86 -7.10 -17.79
N GLN A 187 -28.43 -6.06 -18.50
CA GLN A 187 -27.26 -6.12 -19.37
C GLN A 187 -25.96 -5.91 -18.60
N GLY A 188 -24.89 -6.59 -19.01
CA GLY A 188 -23.54 -6.38 -18.50
C GLY A 188 -22.95 -5.07 -19.03
N ILE A 189 -22.17 -4.40 -18.20
CA ILE A 189 -21.49 -3.14 -18.51
C ILE A 189 -20.07 -3.48 -18.95
N ASP A 190 -19.75 -3.33 -20.22
CA ASP A 190 -18.41 -3.50 -20.76
C ASP A 190 -17.54 -2.25 -20.54
N TRP A 191 -16.25 -2.35 -20.83
CA TRP A 191 -15.30 -1.26 -20.63
C TRP A 191 -15.62 -0.02 -21.48
N GLU A 192 -16.07 -0.20 -22.73
CA GLU A 192 -16.41 0.91 -23.60
C GLU A 192 -17.65 1.67 -23.10
N THR A 193 -18.69 0.94 -22.71
CA THR A 193 -19.91 1.52 -22.17
C THR A 193 -19.65 2.17 -20.81
N ALA A 194 -18.84 1.56 -19.96
CA ALA A 194 -18.43 2.12 -18.68
C ALA A 194 -17.67 3.45 -18.85
N ALA A 195 -16.77 3.54 -19.85
CA ALA A 195 -16.04 4.76 -20.18
C ALA A 195 -17.01 5.87 -20.65
N LYS A 196 -17.90 5.56 -21.60
CA LYS A 196 -18.91 6.50 -22.10
C LYS A 196 -19.83 7.05 -20.98
N ILE A 197 -20.26 6.18 -20.05
CA ILE A 197 -21.02 6.58 -18.87
C ILE A 197 -20.19 7.45 -17.92
N GLY A 198 -18.90 7.15 -17.81
CA GLY A 198 -17.96 7.95 -17.00
C GLY A 198 -17.76 9.36 -17.52
N ASP A 199 -17.76 9.54 -18.84
CA ASP A 199 -17.56 10.82 -19.49
C ASP A 199 -18.85 11.66 -19.56
N ASP A 200 -20.03 11.04 -19.44
CA ASP A 200 -21.31 11.73 -19.47
C ASP A 200 -21.58 12.45 -18.14
N GLU A 201 -21.56 13.77 -18.17
CA GLU A 201 -21.81 14.63 -16.99
C GLU A 201 -23.26 14.59 -16.49
N THR A 202 -24.20 14.13 -17.30
CA THR A 202 -25.63 14.07 -16.92
C THR A 202 -25.91 12.94 -15.93
N ILE A 203 -25.05 11.91 -15.90
CA ILE A 203 -25.19 10.74 -15.04
C ILE A 203 -24.36 10.93 -13.76
N GLN A 204 -25.02 11.30 -12.68
CA GLN A 204 -24.37 11.49 -11.37
C GLN A 204 -24.35 10.21 -10.52
N SER A 205 -25.29 9.32 -10.75
CA SER A 205 -25.40 8.04 -10.02
C SER A 205 -26.11 7.00 -10.85
N LEU A 206 -25.78 5.74 -10.59
CA LEU A 206 -26.39 4.60 -11.31
C LEU A 206 -26.53 3.38 -10.38
N ARG A 207 -27.57 2.58 -10.65
CA ARG A 207 -27.84 1.36 -9.90
C ARG A 207 -27.30 0.14 -10.65
N VAL A 208 -26.44 -0.61 -9.97
CA VAL A 208 -25.85 -1.85 -10.49
C VAL A 208 -26.16 -3.03 -9.56
N ARG A 209 -26.19 -4.22 -10.12
CA ARG A 209 -26.28 -5.47 -9.34
C ARG A 209 -25.01 -5.62 -8.50
N SER A 210 -25.15 -6.13 -7.28
CA SER A 210 -24.03 -6.30 -6.35
C SER A 210 -24.17 -7.60 -5.56
N PRO A 211 -23.04 -8.24 -5.21
CA PRO A 211 -23.02 -9.36 -4.26
C PRO A 211 -23.69 -9.01 -2.92
N LEU A 212 -23.58 -7.74 -2.48
CA LEU A 212 -24.13 -7.27 -1.20
C LEU A 212 -25.66 -7.27 -1.15
N THR A 213 -26.32 -7.16 -2.30
CA THR A 213 -27.80 -7.14 -2.40
C THR A 213 -28.37 -8.43 -2.94
N CYS A 214 -27.53 -9.46 -3.15
CA CYS A 214 -27.94 -10.73 -3.72
C CYS A 214 -28.95 -11.46 -2.80
N LYS A 215 -30.02 -12.00 -3.38
CA LYS A 215 -31.07 -12.73 -2.67
C LYS A 215 -30.85 -14.26 -2.61
N THR A 216 -29.79 -14.75 -3.23
CA THR A 216 -29.43 -16.17 -3.21
C THR A 216 -29.17 -16.63 -1.78
N LYS A 217 -29.81 -17.72 -1.35
CA LYS A 217 -29.73 -18.19 0.06
C LYS A 217 -28.34 -18.74 0.43
N ARG A 218 -27.67 -19.41 -0.49
CA ARG A 218 -26.31 -19.93 -0.32
C ARG A 218 -25.48 -19.53 -1.55
N GLY A 219 -24.37 -18.84 -1.36
CA GLY A 219 -23.57 -18.35 -2.46
C GLY A 219 -24.12 -17.08 -3.11
N LEU A 220 -23.86 -16.88 -4.39
CA LEU A 220 -24.22 -15.72 -5.19
C LEU A 220 -24.83 -16.14 -6.53
N CYS A 221 -25.53 -15.23 -7.20
CA CYS A 221 -25.95 -15.45 -8.59
C CYS A 221 -24.96 -14.77 -9.56
N GLN A 222 -24.90 -15.27 -10.80
CA GLN A 222 -24.02 -14.75 -11.85
C GLN A 222 -24.21 -13.24 -12.08
N LYS A 223 -25.46 -12.78 -12.19
CA LYS A 223 -25.74 -11.36 -12.47
C LYS A 223 -25.39 -10.44 -11.32
N CYS A 224 -25.46 -10.87 -10.06
CA CYS A 224 -25.04 -10.07 -8.93
C CYS A 224 -23.51 -10.02 -8.77
N TYR A 225 -22.83 -11.09 -9.12
CA TYR A 225 -21.36 -11.11 -9.14
C TYR A 225 -20.81 -10.32 -10.32
N GLY A 226 -21.30 -10.59 -11.53
CA GLY A 226 -20.87 -9.94 -12.75
C GLY A 226 -19.81 -10.73 -13.50
N TRP A 227 -18.82 -10.02 -14.05
CA TRP A 227 -17.76 -10.63 -14.86
C TRP A 227 -16.69 -11.33 -14.01
N ASP A 228 -16.19 -12.39 -14.53
CA ASP A 228 -14.91 -12.97 -14.19
C ASP A 228 -13.82 -12.19 -14.94
N MET A 229 -12.96 -11.49 -14.21
CA MET A 229 -11.90 -10.66 -14.78
C MET A 229 -10.82 -11.46 -15.54
N GLY A 230 -10.72 -12.78 -15.28
CA GLY A 230 -9.78 -13.65 -16.01
C GLY A 230 -10.24 -13.96 -17.43
N THR A 231 -11.56 -14.06 -17.65
CA THR A 231 -12.14 -14.42 -18.93
C THR A 231 -12.82 -13.26 -19.65
N ASN A 232 -13.00 -12.12 -18.97
CA ASN A 232 -13.80 -10.96 -19.44
C ASN A 232 -15.22 -11.34 -19.88
N ALA A 233 -15.78 -12.35 -19.25
CA ALA A 233 -17.13 -12.86 -19.52
C ALA A 233 -17.90 -13.01 -18.19
N LEU A 234 -19.22 -13.21 -18.31
CA LEU A 234 -20.04 -13.49 -17.13
C LEU A 234 -19.52 -14.76 -16.43
N VAL A 235 -19.37 -14.67 -15.10
CA VAL A 235 -18.83 -15.76 -14.27
C VAL A 235 -19.62 -17.06 -14.49
N SER A 236 -18.93 -18.20 -14.52
CA SER A 236 -19.56 -19.51 -14.69
C SER A 236 -20.27 -20.00 -13.43
N LEU A 237 -21.34 -20.78 -13.60
CA LEU A 237 -21.98 -21.50 -12.49
C LEU A 237 -20.96 -22.45 -11.83
N GLY A 238 -21.01 -22.56 -10.49
CA GLY A 238 -20.12 -23.38 -9.71
C GLY A 238 -18.76 -22.73 -9.40
N SER A 239 -18.47 -21.54 -9.91
CA SER A 239 -17.20 -20.82 -9.61
C SER A 239 -17.09 -20.50 -8.12
N ALA A 240 -15.94 -20.83 -7.52
CA ALA A 240 -15.65 -20.61 -6.09
C ALA A 240 -15.17 -19.16 -5.83
N VAL A 241 -16.07 -18.20 -5.98
CA VAL A 241 -15.77 -16.77 -5.90
C VAL A 241 -15.35 -16.32 -4.50
N GLY A 242 -15.79 -17.02 -3.47
CA GLY A 242 -15.36 -16.75 -2.10
C GLY A 242 -13.88 -17.03 -1.87
N ILE A 243 -13.35 -18.11 -2.43
CA ILE A 243 -11.91 -18.43 -2.38
C ILE A 243 -11.11 -17.37 -3.12
N ILE A 244 -11.57 -16.98 -4.32
CA ILE A 244 -10.92 -15.93 -5.12
C ILE A 244 -10.85 -14.61 -4.32
N ALA A 245 -11.95 -14.22 -3.68
CA ALA A 245 -11.99 -13.01 -2.83
C ALA A 245 -11.03 -13.11 -1.64
N ALA A 246 -11.00 -14.26 -0.94
CA ALA A 246 -10.10 -14.48 0.19
C ALA A 246 -8.63 -14.42 -0.23
N GLN A 247 -8.28 -15.02 -1.35
CA GLN A 247 -6.93 -14.97 -1.91
C GLN A 247 -6.54 -13.55 -2.34
N SER A 248 -7.46 -12.80 -2.95
CA SER A 248 -7.23 -11.41 -3.36
C SER A 248 -7.02 -10.45 -2.17
N ILE A 249 -7.58 -10.78 -1.00
CA ILE A 249 -7.34 -10.04 0.25
C ILE A 249 -6.05 -10.50 0.91
N GLY A 250 -5.75 -11.79 0.89
CA GLY A 250 -4.60 -12.39 1.57
C GLY A 250 -3.28 -12.13 0.88
N GLU A 251 -3.24 -12.14 -0.44
CA GLU A 251 -2.02 -11.93 -1.23
C GLU A 251 -1.37 -10.56 -0.96
N PRO A 252 -2.07 -9.41 -1.07
CA PRO A 252 -1.48 -8.12 -0.72
C PRO A 252 -1.06 -8.02 0.75
N GLY A 253 -1.78 -8.70 1.65
CA GLY A 253 -1.42 -8.78 3.06
C GLY A 253 -0.02 -9.37 3.26
N THR A 254 0.29 -10.45 2.56
CA THR A 254 1.62 -11.07 2.58
C THR A 254 2.68 -10.15 1.97
N GLN A 255 2.42 -9.53 0.82
CA GLN A 255 3.35 -8.60 0.18
C GLN A 255 3.60 -7.34 1.02
N LEU A 256 2.56 -6.76 1.62
CA LEU A 256 2.67 -5.59 2.50
C LEU A 256 3.52 -5.89 3.74
N THR A 257 3.32 -7.06 4.37
CA THR A 257 4.17 -7.48 5.50
C THR A 257 5.63 -7.63 5.11
N MET A 258 5.93 -8.16 3.93
CA MET A 258 7.30 -8.25 3.41
C MET A 258 7.86 -6.86 3.04
N ARG A 259 7.06 -5.98 2.45
CA ARG A 259 7.49 -4.67 1.95
C ARG A 259 7.82 -3.67 3.06
N THR A 260 7.13 -3.73 4.20
CA THR A 260 7.36 -2.83 5.35
C THR A 260 8.77 -2.99 5.93
N PHE A 261 9.41 -4.16 5.73
CA PHE A 261 10.75 -4.48 6.27
C PHE A 261 11.90 -4.23 5.30
N HIS A 262 11.62 -4.02 4.01
CA HIS A 262 12.65 -3.68 3.03
C HIS A 262 13.24 -2.26 3.20
N ALA A 263 12.71 -1.46 4.12
CA ALA A 263 13.35 -0.22 4.56
C ALA A 263 14.64 -0.44 5.36
N GLY A 264 15.08 -1.70 5.56
CA GLY A 264 16.37 -2.04 6.15
C GLY A 264 16.48 -1.72 7.65
N GLY A 265 15.35 -1.69 8.38
CA GLY A 265 15.32 -1.35 9.80
C GLY A 265 15.66 0.13 10.09
N VAL A 266 15.56 0.98 9.09
CA VAL A 266 15.69 2.43 9.25
C VAL A 266 14.41 3.00 9.83
N ALA A 267 14.52 3.89 10.83
CA ALA A 267 13.38 4.57 11.43
C ALA A 267 12.65 5.43 10.39
N GLY A 268 11.34 5.21 10.26
CA GLY A 268 10.43 6.01 9.43
C GLY A 268 9.71 7.08 10.25
N GLU A 269 8.98 7.96 9.58
CA GLU A 269 8.18 9.01 10.25
C GLU A 269 7.08 8.44 11.17
N GLY A 270 6.63 7.20 10.93
CA GLY A 270 5.62 6.53 11.75
C GLY A 270 6.17 5.73 12.95
N ASP A 271 7.47 5.69 13.15
CA ASP A 271 8.13 4.97 14.25
C ASP A 271 8.47 5.89 15.43
N ILE A 272 8.09 7.15 15.36
CA ILE A 272 8.39 8.26 16.29
C ILE A 272 7.09 8.88 16.82
#